data_2267b07e9402615d6fcc210e7c6d5966
#
_entry.id   2267b07e9402615d6fcc210e7c6d5966
#
_cell.length_a   1.000
_cell.length_b   1.000
_cell.length_c   1.000
_cell.angle_alpha   90.00
_cell.angle_beta   90.00
_cell.angle_gamma   90.00
#
_symmetry.space_group_name_H-M   'P 1'
#
loop_
_entity.id
_entity.type
_entity.pdbx_description
1 polymer ?
#
loop_
_entity_poly.entity_id
_entity_poly.type
_entity_poly.pdbx_seq_one_letter_code
_entity_poly.pdbx_strand_id
1 'polypeptide(L)'
;MPTSDTTPSSRRYVYSAIEIKQQPDAAPFYLLTVSAPELLEWAAAPEKLDSFMAGYQRSLDDRHLTIKEFIEKSPKNVLPGAVILATKPGTTAITDTALPGVKQVAIDVAAHTFEVELRAVADAFRARLGNDERADAEAICGRIVATGGSGGLPVEAPEQPDPAEAEIDESMTPPRSYLSVLTGELLAGCEAFDRVTPTRQQAIRDYVVSQGLPGLILDGQHRVNGAKNVNDFDVMLPVVLLPDLEVQEQVFHFYVVNNKATPLSPTQLRSTISTSLTNHEIDDLYKRFAQAGVRAERARLTHRMNSDRGSPFHELIDFGLGASDAFLKENVMYQVAQKFVDMSRKYRLIYKTPTTPTAWTDDQDRYDYRLQKLYVFWGAIRDVYPTAWETAVNAKGGQILYKAAMLTLQEKLLDVMVTEQPAKSAQGTESPLLDDEALATFVRNALYFLPEEFFTRTWMKTQLDTSAGREFLYDQMTKAIQKQGRRLGDLDLFKA
;
A
#
# COMPACT_ATOMS: atom_id res chain seq x y z
N MET A 1 8.52 33.71 29.34
CA MET A 1 9.66 33.62 28.42
C MET A 1 9.29 34.38 27.17
N PRO A 2 10.13 35.30 26.66
CA PRO A 2 9.75 36.11 25.53
C PRO A 2 9.64 35.22 24.26
N THR A 3 8.50 35.24 23.65
CA THR A 3 8.26 34.72 22.29
C THR A 3 8.97 35.65 21.33
N SER A 4 10.11 35.23 20.80
CA SER A 4 10.74 35.93 19.68
C SER A 4 9.88 35.67 18.44
N ASP A 5 9.01 36.62 18.12
CA ASP A 5 8.36 36.76 16.82
C ASP A 5 9.41 37.05 15.75
N THR A 6 10.20 36.05 15.39
CA THR A 6 11.02 36.13 14.19
C THR A 6 10.13 35.64 13.02
N THR A 7 9.65 36.61 12.26
CA THR A 7 9.01 36.33 10.96
C THR A 7 9.95 35.43 10.14
N PRO A 8 9.55 34.25 9.72
CA PRO A 8 10.43 33.39 8.95
C PRO A 8 10.80 34.08 7.64
N SER A 9 12.09 34.10 7.29
CA SER A 9 12.57 34.65 6.02
C SER A 9 12.74 33.57 5.00
N SER A 10 12.26 33.77 3.76
CA SER A 10 12.52 32.85 2.66
C SER A 10 14.03 32.71 2.45
N ARG A 11 14.49 31.48 2.18
CA ARG A 11 15.89 31.17 1.92
C ARG A 11 16.05 30.62 0.53
N ARG A 12 17.16 30.95 -0.10
CA ARG A 12 17.54 30.44 -1.41
C ARG A 12 18.91 29.81 -1.33
N TYR A 13 18.99 28.52 -1.64
CA TYR A 13 20.22 27.75 -1.74
C TYR A 13 20.66 27.67 -3.18
N VAL A 14 21.96 27.90 -3.47
CA VAL A 14 22.47 27.95 -4.83
C VAL A 14 23.71 27.05 -4.94
N TYR A 15 23.65 26.10 -5.86
CA TYR A 15 24.70 25.11 -6.09
C TYR A 15 25.19 25.12 -7.53
N SER A 16 26.47 24.84 -7.71
CA SER A 16 27.00 24.43 -9.02
C SER A 16 26.77 22.92 -9.17
N ALA A 17 26.21 22.47 -10.26
CA ALA A 17 25.86 21.10 -10.50
C ALA A 17 26.27 20.63 -11.89
N ILE A 18 26.65 19.36 -12.04
CA ILE A 18 26.90 18.72 -13.32
C ILE A 18 25.58 18.15 -13.82
N GLU A 19 25.15 18.58 -15.02
CA GLU A 19 24.01 18.00 -15.71
C GLU A 19 24.36 16.65 -16.28
N ILE A 20 23.55 15.64 -15.98
CA ILE A 20 23.72 14.28 -16.50
C ILE A 20 22.45 13.86 -17.20
N LYS A 21 22.57 13.47 -18.48
CA LYS A 21 21.49 12.94 -19.29
C LYS A 21 21.87 11.54 -19.75
N GLN A 22 21.18 10.52 -19.25
CA GLN A 22 21.53 9.11 -19.53
C GLN A 22 21.02 8.60 -20.87
N GLN A 23 19.97 9.22 -21.40
CA GLN A 23 19.39 8.89 -22.70
C GLN A 23 19.01 10.19 -23.44
N PRO A 24 18.96 10.22 -24.77
CA PRO A 24 18.68 11.44 -25.53
C PRO A 24 17.40 12.14 -25.11
N ASP A 25 16.34 11.37 -24.85
CA ASP A 25 15.00 11.89 -24.53
C ASP A 25 14.68 11.84 -23.02
N ALA A 26 15.63 11.40 -22.17
CA ALA A 26 15.42 11.37 -20.73
C ALA A 26 15.52 12.76 -20.10
N ALA A 27 14.76 12.99 -19.05
CA ALA A 27 14.94 14.14 -18.18
C ALA A 27 16.36 14.11 -17.58
N PRO A 28 17.06 15.26 -17.50
CA PRO A 28 18.35 15.32 -16.85
C PRO A 28 18.21 15.20 -15.32
N PHE A 29 19.26 14.71 -14.68
CA PHE A 29 19.47 14.85 -13.26
C PHE A 29 20.79 15.57 -12.99
N TYR A 30 20.99 16.02 -11.76
CA TYR A 30 22.08 16.93 -11.43
C TYR A 30 22.93 16.37 -10.29
N LEU A 31 24.24 16.34 -10.50
CA LEU A 31 25.20 15.94 -9.47
C LEU A 31 25.79 17.19 -8.83
N LEU A 32 25.61 17.31 -7.52
CA LEU A 32 26.09 18.43 -6.73
C LEU A 32 26.62 17.98 -5.36
N THR A 33 27.17 18.88 -4.57
CA THR A 33 27.64 18.62 -3.21
C THR A 33 26.96 19.57 -2.24
N VAL A 34 26.52 19.02 -1.09
CA VAL A 34 25.88 19.78 -0.02
C VAL A 34 26.38 19.28 1.33
N SER A 35 26.56 20.17 2.30
CA SER A 35 26.82 19.70 3.67
C SER A 35 25.59 19.04 4.27
N ALA A 36 25.79 18.04 5.13
CA ALA A 36 24.68 17.32 5.74
C ALA A 36 23.75 18.21 6.57
N PRO A 37 24.25 19.18 7.37
CA PRO A 37 23.38 20.13 8.06
C PRO A 37 22.56 21.01 7.11
N GLU A 38 23.21 21.61 6.09
CA GLU A 38 22.54 22.48 5.12
C GLU A 38 21.48 21.72 4.31
N LEU A 39 21.75 20.46 3.94
CA LEU A 39 20.81 19.62 3.23
C LEU A 39 19.47 19.50 3.99
N LEU A 40 19.52 19.35 5.29
CA LEU A 40 18.34 19.20 6.14
C LEU A 40 17.57 20.52 6.38
N GLU A 41 18.12 21.67 5.96
CA GLU A 41 17.39 22.93 5.98
C GLU A 41 16.35 23.04 4.83
N TRP A 42 16.52 22.26 3.76
CA TRP A 42 15.63 22.29 2.61
C TRP A 42 15.14 20.92 2.12
N ALA A 43 15.63 19.83 2.71
CA ALA A 43 15.17 18.47 2.36
C ALA A 43 14.77 17.68 3.61
N ALA A 44 13.63 17.03 3.56
CA ALA A 44 13.18 16.14 4.62
C ALA A 44 13.87 14.79 4.49
N ALA A 45 14.52 14.36 5.57
CA ALA A 45 14.70 12.94 5.84
C ALA A 45 13.48 12.52 6.65
N PRO A 46 12.64 11.59 6.18
CA PRO A 46 11.52 11.14 6.97
C PRO A 46 12.02 10.57 8.29
N GLU A 47 11.76 11.26 9.37
CA GLU A 47 12.08 10.80 10.73
C GLU A 47 10.99 9.85 11.21
N LYS A 48 11.33 9.00 12.17
CA LYS A 48 10.57 7.91 12.77
C LYS A 48 9.19 8.29 13.34
N LEU A 49 8.85 9.56 13.35
CA LEU A 49 7.86 10.09 14.27
C LEU A 49 6.43 10.02 13.77
N ASP A 50 6.20 9.62 12.52
CA ASP A 50 4.85 9.69 12.04
C ASP A 50 4.46 8.49 11.21
N SER A 51 3.39 7.83 11.63
CA SER A 51 2.68 6.85 10.82
C SER A 51 2.28 7.39 9.44
N PHE A 52 2.18 8.71 9.27
CA PHE A 52 1.96 9.37 7.99
C PHE A 52 3.09 9.14 6.99
N MET A 53 4.32 8.98 7.47
CA MET A 53 5.51 8.78 6.63
C MET A 53 6.09 7.37 6.74
N ALA A 54 5.52 6.50 7.57
CA ALA A 54 5.99 5.12 7.79
C ALA A 54 6.05 4.29 6.50
N GLY A 55 5.32 4.70 5.47
CA GLY A 55 5.36 4.08 4.15
C GLY A 55 6.64 4.33 3.37
N TYR A 56 7.28 5.48 3.52
CA TYR A 56 8.41 5.87 2.68
C TYR A 56 9.74 5.30 3.12
N GLN A 57 9.92 4.96 4.41
CA GLN A 57 11.27 4.61 4.84
C GLN A 57 11.32 3.60 5.99
N ARG A 58 12.44 2.85 5.99
CA ARG A 58 12.85 2.04 7.11
C ARG A 58 13.06 2.94 8.32
N SER A 59 12.67 2.47 9.51
CA SER A 59 13.07 3.11 10.75
C SER A 59 14.58 3.34 10.74
N LEU A 60 15.01 4.52 11.15
CA LEU A 60 16.42 4.76 11.45
C LEU A 60 16.82 3.76 12.53
N ASP A 61 17.46 2.67 12.11
CA ASP A 61 18.15 1.78 13.02
C ASP A 61 19.48 2.45 13.43
N ASP A 62 20.24 1.85 14.32
CA ASP A 62 21.51 2.40 14.84
C ASP A 62 22.62 2.59 13.78
N ARG A 63 22.32 2.39 12.50
CA ARG A 63 23.27 2.56 11.37
C ARG A 63 23.78 4.00 11.25
N HIS A 64 22.97 5.00 11.61
CA HIS A 64 23.43 6.39 11.60
C HIS A 64 24.55 6.63 12.61
N LEU A 65 24.54 5.98 13.79
CA LEU A 65 25.61 6.03 14.78
C LEU A 65 26.88 5.39 14.23
N THR A 66 26.76 4.22 13.58
CA THR A 66 27.88 3.54 12.91
C THR A 66 28.52 4.41 11.83
N ILE A 67 27.73 5.18 11.08
CA ILE A 67 28.23 6.10 10.05
C ILE A 67 29.02 7.26 10.66
N LYS A 68 28.50 7.88 11.73
CA LYS A 68 29.22 8.89 12.49
C LYS A 68 30.57 8.38 12.96
N GLU A 69 30.58 7.25 13.69
CA GLU A 69 31.81 6.64 14.19
C GLU A 69 32.79 6.29 13.07
N PHE A 70 32.30 5.81 11.92
CA PHE A 70 33.13 5.52 10.77
C PHE A 70 33.86 6.77 10.27
N ILE A 71 33.17 7.89 10.13
CA ILE A 71 33.74 9.15 9.65
C ILE A 71 34.77 9.70 10.68
N GLU A 72 34.40 9.75 11.96
CA GLU A 72 35.24 10.30 13.03
C GLU A 72 36.49 9.46 13.32
N LYS A 73 36.46 8.15 13.00
CA LYS A 73 37.55 7.21 13.30
C LYS A 73 38.83 7.48 12.50
N SER A 74 38.74 8.01 11.30
CA SER A 74 39.90 8.27 10.46
C SER A 74 39.59 9.24 9.32
N PRO A 75 40.45 10.20 9.02
CA PRO A 75 40.29 11.08 7.86
C PRO A 75 40.40 10.36 6.50
N LYS A 76 40.79 9.10 6.50
CA LYS A 76 40.80 8.25 5.31
C LYS A 76 39.43 7.61 5.04
N ASN A 77 38.52 7.66 6.00
CA ASN A 77 37.18 7.11 5.87
C ASN A 77 36.27 8.11 5.15
N VAL A 78 35.79 7.74 3.97
CA VAL A 78 34.96 8.58 3.13
C VAL A 78 33.64 7.87 2.79
N LEU A 79 32.58 8.63 2.54
CA LEU A 79 31.28 8.16 2.10
C LEU A 79 31.09 8.46 0.60
N PRO A 80 31.49 7.58 -0.31
CA PRO A 80 31.42 7.84 -1.75
C PRO A 80 30.01 7.67 -2.34
N GLY A 81 29.09 7.05 -1.60
CA GLY A 81 27.73 6.84 -2.06
C GLY A 81 26.93 8.13 -2.07
N ALA A 82 26.38 8.50 -3.21
CA ALA A 82 25.55 9.69 -3.32
C ALA A 82 24.20 9.54 -2.60
N VAL A 83 23.72 10.63 -2.01
CA VAL A 83 22.35 10.78 -1.53
C VAL A 83 21.46 11.07 -2.74
N ILE A 84 20.33 10.40 -2.86
CA ILE A 84 19.38 10.62 -3.94
C ILE A 84 18.22 11.44 -3.41
N LEU A 85 18.00 12.60 -4.03
CA LEU A 85 17.00 13.58 -3.67
C LEU A 85 16.04 13.83 -4.82
N ALA A 86 14.79 14.06 -4.50
CA ALA A 86 13.81 14.66 -5.39
C ALA A 86 13.41 16.04 -4.86
N THR A 87 13.11 16.99 -5.73
CA THR A 87 12.43 18.22 -5.34
C THR A 87 11.01 18.26 -5.88
N LYS A 88 10.16 19.01 -5.19
CA LYS A 88 8.77 19.22 -5.58
C LYS A 88 8.69 20.12 -6.83
N PRO A 89 7.65 19.99 -7.67
CA PRO A 89 7.46 20.85 -8.81
C PRO A 89 7.48 22.34 -8.45
N GLY A 90 8.22 23.13 -9.26
CA GLY A 90 8.28 24.59 -9.12
C GLY A 90 9.15 25.10 -7.95
N THR A 91 9.87 24.22 -7.25
CA THR A 91 10.76 24.64 -6.14
C THR A 91 12.23 24.74 -6.54
N THR A 92 12.57 24.33 -7.76
CA THR A 92 13.95 24.31 -8.27
C THR A 92 14.05 25.16 -9.53
N ALA A 93 15.01 26.09 -9.53
CA ALA A 93 15.35 26.86 -10.73
C ALA A 93 16.74 26.44 -11.25
N ILE A 94 16.81 26.08 -12.52
CA ILE A 94 18.04 25.62 -13.18
C ILE A 94 18.43 26.60 -14.27
N THR A 95 19.65 27.10 -14.23
CA THR A 95 20.17 28.05 -15.21
C THR A 95 21.52 27.63 -15.77
N ASP A 96 21.78 27.99 -17.00
CA ASP A 96 23.08 27.74 -17.65
C ASP A 96 24.20 28.54 -16.99
N THR A 97 25.40 27.98 -17.04
CA THR A 97 26.63 28.68 -16.66
C THR A 97 27.53 28.85 -17.89
N ALA A 98 28.62 29.59 -17.73
CA ALA A 98 29.60 29.73 -18.80
C ALA A 98 30.34 28.42 -19.14
N LEU A 99 30.27 27.41 -18.28
CA LEU A 99 30.91 26.10 -18.47
C LEU A 99 29.92 25.10 -19.06
N PRO A 100 30.20 24.48 -20.20
CA PRO A 100 29.33 23.47 -20.79
C PRO A 100 29.12 22.27 -19.81
N GLY A 101 27.87 21.86 -19.66
CA GLY A 101 27.50 20.73 -18.78
C GLY A 101 27.46 21.07 -17.29
N VAL A 102 27.81 22.32 -16.92
CA VAL A 102 27.67 22.82 -15.55
C VAL A 102 26.47 23.77 -15.50
N LYS A 103 25.57 23.52 -14.56
CA LYS A 103 24.38 24.34 -14.30
C LYS A 103 24.47 25.00 -12.93
N GLN A 104 23.78 26.09 -12.76
CA GLN A 104 23.46 26.63 -11.44
C GLN A 104 22.06 26.11 -11.07
N VAL A 105 21.97 25.45 -9.92
CA VAL A 105 20.74 24.94 -9.35
C VAL A 105 20.40 25.79 -8.13
N ALA A 106 19.24 26.42 -8.14
CA ALA A 106 18.74 27.19 -7.02
C ALA A 106 17.49 26.51 -6.45
N ILE A 107 17.45 26.35 -5.14
CA ILE A 107 16.35 25.75 -4.40
C ILE A 107 15.76 26.83 -3.48
N ASP A 108 14.48 27.11 -3.65
CA ASP A 108 13.78 28.15 -2.90
C ASP A 108 12.98 27.49 -1.75
N VAL A 109 13.28 27.88 -0.53
CA VAL A 109 12.52 27.50 0.67
C VAL A 109 11.65 28.68 1.06
N ALA A 110 10.36 28.55 0.85
CA ALA A 110 9.40 29.57 1.23
C ALA A 110 9.28 29.62 2.77
N ALA A 111 9.14 30.83 3.29
CA ALA A 111 8.91 31.04 4.71
C ALA A 111 7.43 31.35 4.92
N HIS A 112 6.71 30.42 5.51
CA HIS A 112 5.30 30.58 5.86
C HIS A 112 5.07 30.35 7.35
N THR A 113 4.00 30.92 7.89
CA THR A 113 3.54 30.51 9.22
C THR A 113 2.97 29.09 9.14
N PHE A 114 2.95 28.41 10.28
CA PHE A 114 2.39 27.05 10.36
C PHE A 114 0.97 26.99 9.78
N GLU A 115 0.13 27.97 10.05
CA GLU A 115 -1.25 28.01 9.58
C GLU A 115 -1.34 28.09 8.04
N VAL A 116 -0.46 28.86 7.42
CA VAL A 116 -0.40 29.00 5.96
C VAL A 116 0.09 27.69 5.34
N GLU A 117 1.13 27.07 5.90
CA GLU A 117 1.65 25.79 5.42
C GLU A 117 0.64 24.67 5.62
N LEU A 118 -0.01 24.59 6.80
CA LEU A 118 -1.05 23.61 7.07
C LEU A 118 -2.17 23.71 6.03
N ARG A 119 -2.62 24.93 5.73
CA ARG A 119 -3.67 25.16 4.72
C ARG A 119 -3.20 24.72 3.34
N ALA A 120 -2.01 25.11 2.93
CA ALA A 120 -1.45 24.75 1.63
C ALA A 120 -1.31 23.22 1.47
N VAL A 121 -0.83 22.53 2.50
CA VAL A 121 -0.72 21.07 2.51
C VAL A 121 -2.10 20.41 2.46
N ALA A 122 -3.06 20.86 3.29
CA ALA A 122 -4.42 20.32 3.28
C ALA A 122 -5.11 20.48 1.92
N ASP A 123 -4.99 21.65 1.29
CA ASP A 123 -5.58 21.94 -0.01
C ASP A 123 -4.91 21.12 -1.12
N ALA A 124 -3.60 20.93 -1.08
CA ALA A 124 -2.87 20.09 -2.03
C ALA A 124 -3.32 18.62 -1.95
N PHE A 125 -3.47 18.07 -0.75
CA PHE A 125 -4.00 16.72 -0.58
C PHE A 125 -5.46 16.60 -1.04
N ARG A 126 -6.31 17.56 -0.63
CA ARG A 126 -7.71 17.59 -1.04
C ARG A 126 -7.88 17.64 -2.58
N ALA A 127 -7.00 18.38 -3.27
CA ALA A 127 -7.04 18.48 -4.73
C ALA A 127 -6.72 17.15 -5.43
N ARG A 128 -5.90 16.28 -4.82
CA ARG A 128 -5.53 14.97 -5.34
C ARG A 128 -6.62 13.91 -5.15
N LEU A 129 -7.47 14.06 -4.12
CA LEU A 129 -8.50 13.08 -3.80
C LEU A 129 -9.59 13.01 -4.87
N GLY A 130 -10.05 11.79 -5.16
CA GLY A 130 -11.27 11.54 -5.93
C GLY A 130 -12.52 12.02 -5.18
N ASN A 131 -13.68 12.03 -5.85
CA ASN A 131 -14.91 12.59 -5.27
C ASN A 131 -15.32 11.87 -3.97
N ASP A 132 -15.24 10.54 -3.95
CA ASP A 132 -15.61 9.72 -2.79
C ASP A 132 -14.63 9.92 -1.64
N GLU A 133 -13.33 9.87 -1.93
CA GLU A 133 -12.27 10.11 -0.94
C GLU A 133 -12.35 11.52 -0.35
N ARG A 134 -12.72 12.50 -1.16
CA ARG A 134 -12.93 13.89 -0.72
C ARG A 134 -14.13 14.00 0.22
N ALA A 135 -15.26 13.36 -0.13
CA ALA A 135 -16.44 13.33 0.73
C ALA A 135 -16.14 12.68 2.08
N ASP A 136 -15.34 11.63 2.09
CA ASP A 136 -14.87 10.96 3.29
C ASP A 136 -13.99 11.87 4.16
N ALA A 137 -13.03 12.56 3.54
CA ALA A 137 -12.17 13.51 4.25
C ALA A 137 -12.98 14.65 4.87
N GLU A 138 -13.97 15.20 4.17
CA GLU A 138 -14.86 16.25 4.66
C GLU A 138 -15.74 15.76 5.82
N ALA A 139 -16.23 14.52 5.77
CA ALA A 139 -16.99 13.92 6.87
C ALA A 139 -16.13 13.71 8.12
N ILE A 140 -14.87 13.29 7.96
CA ILE A 140 -13.92 13.15 9.07
C ILE A 140 -13.60 14.52 9.68
N CYS A 141 -13.32 15.52 8.87
CA CYS A 141 -13.10 16.89 9.31
C CYS A 141 -14.30 17.38 10.14
N GLY A 142 -15.52 17.31 9.62
CA GLY A 142 -16.74 17.75 10.30
C GLY A 142 -16.94 17.04 11.64
N ARG A 143 -16.67 15.75 11.74
CA ARG A 143 -16.73 14.99 12.99
C ARG A 143 -15.72 15.51 14.02
N ILE A 144 -14.45 15.67 13.65
CA ILE A 144 -13.39 16.15 14.56
C ILE A 144 -13.73 17.56 15.05
N VAL A 145 -14.15 18.45 14.16
CA VAL A 145 -14.53 19.82 14.52
C VAL A 145 -15.73 19.84 15.49
N ALA A 146 -16.71 18.96 15.30
CA ALA A 146 -17.91 18.91 16.14
C ALA A 146 -17.65 18.29 17.51
N THR A 147 -16.94 17.14 17.57
CA THR A 147 -16.83 16.34 18.80
C THR A 147 -15.43 16.30 19.39
N GLY A 148 -14.44 16.79 18.68
CA GLY A 148 -13.02 16.59 18.99
C GLY A 148 -12.55 15.19 18.65
N GLY A 149 -11.23 14.95 18.74
CA GLY A 149 -10.65 13.61 18.55
C GLY A 149 -9.61 13.52 17.45
N SER A 150 -9.59 12.38 16.79
CA SER A 150 -8.68 12.08 15.64
C SER A 150 -9.45 11.42 14.51
N GLY A 151 -8.81 11.31 13.36
CA GLY A 151 -9.36 10.58 12.20
C GLY A 151 -9.27 9.05 12.36
N GLY A 152 -8.55 8.56 13.37
CA GLY A 152 -8.34 7.14 13.62
C GLY A 152 -7.03 6.59 13.04
N LEU A 153 -6.13 7.46 12.55
CA LEU A 153 -4.79 7.02 12.17
C LEU A 153 -3.93 6.75 13.41
N PRO A 154 -3.08 5.71 13.42
CA PRO A 154 -2.18 5.43 14.53
C PRO A 154 -1.13 6.54 14.64
N VAL A 155 -0.72 6.83 15.88
CA VAL A 155 0.30 7.85 16.19
C VAL A 155 1.70 7.26 16.16
N GLU A 156 1.82 5.97 16.43
CA GLU A 156 3.08 5.21 16.36
C GLU A 156 2.85 3.97 15.50
N ALA A 157 3.88 3.56 14.74
CA ALA A 157 3.86 2.22 14.15
C ALA A 157 3.78 1.22 15.31
N PRO A 158 2.79 0.32 15.36
CA PRO A 158 2.69 -0.62 16.47
C PRO A 158 3.96 -1.47 16.50
N GLU A 159 4.65 -1.51 17.63
CA GLU A 159 5.43 -2.69 18.01
C GLU A 159 4.46 -3.86 17.85
N GLN A 160 4.87 -4.90 17.15
CA GLN A 160 3.98 -6.03 16.81
C GLN A 160 3.21 -6.43 18.09
N PRO A 161 1.90 -6.23 18.16
CA PRO A 161 1.15 -6.60 19.33
C PRO A 161 1.15 -8.13 19.42
N ASP A 162 1.37 -8.62 20.63
CA ASP A 162 1.07 -10.00 20.98
C ASP A 162 -0.40 -10.26 20.60
N PRO A 163 -0.71 -11.33 19.85
CA PRO A 163 -2.06 -11.55 19.31
C PRO A 163 -3.16 -11.77 20.37
N ALA A 164 -2.84 -11.66 21.65
CA ALA A 164 -3.75 -11.98 22.76
C ALA A 164 -4.40 -10.77 23.47
N GLU A 165 -4.07 -9.51 23.16
CA GLU A 165 -4.47 -8.38 24.03
C GLU A 165 -5.18 -7.20 23.33
N ALA A 166 -5.85 -7.37 22.21
CA ALA A 166 -6.63 -6.29 21.61
C ALA A 166 -8.11 -6.36 22.03
N GLU A 167 -8.47 -5.66 23.08
CA GLU A 167 -9.88 -5.26 23.32
C GLU A 167 -10.25 -4.14 22.34
N ILE A 168 -11.31 -4.33 21.56
CA ILE A 168 -11.72 -3.48 20.46
C ILE A 168 -12.97 -2.69 20.85
N ASP A 169 -12.91 -1.37 20.66
CA ASP A 169 -14.06 -0.48 20.74
C ASP A 169 -14.93 -0.66 19.46
N GLU A 170 -16.11 -1.26 19.61
CA GLU A 170 -17.04 -1.65 18.54
C GLU A 170 -17.73 -0.47 17.82
N SER A 171 -17.41 0.77 18.12
CA SER A 171 -18.14 1.96 17.60
C SER A 171 -17.51 2.61 16.36
N MET A 172 -16.41 2.11 15.82
CA MET A 172 -15.68 2.75 14.73
C MET A 172 -16.08 2.24 13.35
N THR A 173 -16.57 3.16 12.53
CA THR A 173 -16.80 2.99 11.09
C THR A 173 -15.51 2.50 10.38
N PRO A 174 -15.62 1.58 9.38
CA PRO A 174 -14.45 1.00 8.72
C PRO A 174 -13.51 2.04 8.12
N PRO A 175 -12.20 1.76 8.10
CA PRO A 175 -11.21 2.72 7.68
C PRO A 175 -11.33 3.00 6.18
N ARG A 176 -11.59 4.22 5.89
CA ARG A 176 -11.52 4.88 4.60
C ARG A 176 -10.08 4.97 4.14
N SER A 177 -9.84 5.38 2.90
CA SER A 177 -8.45 5.47 2.41
C SER A 177 -7.58 6.27 3.39
N TYR A 178 -6.32 5.85 3.58
CA TYR A 178 -5.39 6.53 4.48
C TYR A 178 -5.30 8.02 4.15
N LEU A 179 -5.25 8.39 2.87
CA LEU A 179 -5.19 9.79 2.44
C LEU A 179 -6.47 10.56 2.75
N SER A 180 -7.65 9.93 2.71
CA SER A 180 -8.90 10.57 3.14
C SER A 180 -8.86 10.90 4.62
N VAL A 181 -8.37 9.98 5.45
CA VAL A 181 -8.26 10.20 6.91
C VAL A 181 -7.25 11.29 7.20
N LEU A 182 -6.05 11.22 6.61
CA LEU A 182 -5.03 12.25 6.74
C LEU A 182 -5.54 13.63 6.31
N THR A 183 -6.17 13.72 5.13
CA THR A 183 -6.72 14.98 4.63
C THR A 183 -7.80 15.52 5.56
N GLY A 184 -8.67 14.65 6.08
CA GLY A 184 -9.70 15.04 7.03
C GLY A 184 -9.13 15.62 8.34
N GLU A 185 -8.05 15.05 8.86
CA GLU A 185 -7.34 15.58 10.03
C GLU A 185 -6.63 16.92 9.74
N LEU A 186 -6.00 17.05 8.58
CA LEU A 186 -5.38 18.31 8.16
C LEU A 186 -6.41 19.42 8.00
N LEU A 187 -7.56 19.13 7.36
CA LEU A 187 -8.67 20.09 7.23
C LEU A 187 -9.23 20.48 8.60
N ALA A 188 -9.45 19.52 9.50
CA ALA A 188 -9.88 19.81 10.87
C ALA A 188 -8.85 20.68 11.61
N GLY A 189 -7.56 20.42 11.40
CA GLY A 189 -6.49 21.28 11.91
C GLY A 189 -6.55 22.71 11.37
N CYS A 190 -6.96 22.90 10.12
CA CYS A 190 -7.16 24.23 9.55
C CYS A 190 -8.37 24.97 10.15
N GLU A 191 -9.42 24.26 10.57
CA GLU A 191 -10.66 24.85 11.08
C GLU A 191 -10.65 25.01 12.60
N ALA A 192 -10.16 24.01 13.33
CA ALA A 192 -10.23 23.94 14.79
C ALA A 192 -9.08 23.07 15.34
N PHE A 193 -7.84 23.57 15.26
CA PHE A 193 -6.64 22.82 15.64
C PHE A 193 -6.66 22.32 17.09
N ASP A 194 -7.28 23.10 18.00
CA ASP A 194 -7.47 22.75 19.40
C ASP A 194 -8.44 21.59 19.65
N ARG A 195 -9.26 21.25 18.66
CA ARG A 195 -10.17 20.08 18.72
C ARG A 195 -9.49 18.75 18.35
N VAL A 196 -8.38 18.82 17.63
CA VAL A 196 -7.58 17.64 17.35
C VAL A 196 -6.86 17.18 18.63
N THR A 197 -6.72 15.89 18.86
CA THR A 197 -6.05 15.37 20.05
C THR A 197 -4.60 15.91 20.16
N PRO A 198 -4.06 16.18 21.35
CA PRO A 198 -2.72 16.77 21.50
C PRO A 198 -1.61 15.99 20.81
N THR A 199 -1.69 14.65 20.85
CA THR A 199 -0.72 13.78 20.19
C THR A 199 -0.79 13.93 18.67
N ARG A 200 -2.00 14.05 18.12
CA ARG A 200 -2.19 14.29 16.67
C ARG A 200 -1.81 15.70 16.27
N GLN A 201 -2.01 16.70 17.14
CA GLN A 201 -1.53 18.06 16.88
C GLN A 201 -0.01 18.09 16.65
N GLN A 202 0.76 17.38 17.49
CA GLN A 202 2.20 17.29 17.32
C GLN A 202 2.56 16.58 16.00
N ALA A 203 1.94 15.43 15.71
CA ALA A 203 2.15 14.70 14.47
C ALA A 203 1.83 15.56 13.22
N ILE A 204 0.74 16.33 13.24
CA ILE A 204 0.39 17.26 12.16
C ILE A 204 1.46 18.36 12.02
N ARG A 205 1.97 18.92 13.13
CA ARG A 205 3.04 19.94 13.08
C ARG A 205 4.29 19.40 12.39
N ASP A 206 4.76 18.24 12.84
CA ASP A 206 5.96 17.61 12.30
C ASP A 206 5.78 17.25 10.82
N TYR A 207 4.61 16.75 10.46
CA TYR A 207 4.26 16.42 9.08
C TYR A 207 4.24 17.67 8.17
N VAL A 208 3.56 18.74 8.60
CA VAL A 208 3.46 20.00 7.84
C VAL A 208 4.84 20.61 7.64
N VAL A 209 5.70 20.62 8.66
CA VAL A 209 7.09 21.08 8.54
C VAL A 209 7.84 20.26 7.48
N SER A 210 7.73 18.93 7.53
CA SER A 210 8.39 18.07 6.54
C SER A 210 7.82 18.27 5.11
N GLN A 211 6.52 18.49 5.01
CA GLN A 211 5.86 18.77 3.73
C GLN A 211 6.10 20.22 3.24
N GLY A 212 6.45 21.16 4.10
CA GLY A 212 6.86 22.52 3.71
C GLY A 212 8.21 22.54 2.99
N LEU A 213 9.09 21.58 3.24
CA LEU A 213 10.40 21.50 2.60
C LEU A 213 10.30 21.11 1.11
N PRO A 214 11.10 21.77 0.24
CA PRO A 214 11.09 21.47 -1.20
C PRO A 214 11.70 20.11 -1.55
N GLY A 215 12.65 19.61 -0.77
CA GLY A 215 13.40 18.38 -1.06
C GLY A 215 12.92 17.16 -0.27
N LEU A 216 12.98 15.99 -0.90
CA LEU A 216 12.72 14.69 -0.28
C LEU A 216 13.91 13.75 -0.51
N ILE A 217 14.43 13.16 0.55
CA ILE A 217 15.52 12.16 0.48
C ILE A 217 14.94 10.82 0.09
N LEU A 218 15.19 10.37 -1.13
CA LEU A 218 14.75 9.07 -1.65
C LEU A 218 15.65 7.92 -1.22
N ASP A 219 16.97 8.16 -1.15
CA ASP A 219 17.95 7.22 -0.59
C ASP A 219 19.09 7.97 0.10
N GLY A 220 19.65 7.37 1.12
CA GLY A 220 20.82 7.91 1.85
C GLY A 220 20.48 8.59 3.17
N GLN A 221 19.29 8.47 3.70
CA GLN A 221 18.89 9.08 4.99
C GLN A 221 19.85 8.73 6.14
N HIS A 222 20.31 7.47 6.25
CA HIS A 222 21.27 7.06 7.26
C HIS A 222 22.61 7.80 7.11
N ARG A 223 23.04 8.04 5.85
CA ARG A 223 24.26 8.81 5.55
C ARG A 223 24.11 10.26 5.97
N VAL A 224 22.98 10.89 5.64
CA VAL A 224 22.69 12.28 6.01
C VAL A 224 22.62 12.42 7.53
N ASN A 225 21.86 11.57 8.21
CA ASN A 225 21.72 11.66 9.67
C ASN A 225 23.01 11.30 10.41
N GLY A 226 23.78 10.32 9.91
CA GLY A 226 25.10 10.02 10.48
C GLY A 226 26.09 11.16 10.29
N ALA A 227 26.13 11.75 9.10
CA ALA A 227 26.99 12.88 8.76
C ALA A 227 26.63 14.16 9.52
N LYS A 228 25.32 14.46 9.68
CA LYS A 228 24.83 15.60 10.49
C LYS A 228 25.34 15.57 11.92
N ASN A 229 25.49 14.37 12.49
CA ASN A 229 25.85 14.19 13.90
C ASN A 229 27.37 14.22 14.16
N VAL A 230 28.20 14.43 13.14
CA VAL A 230 29.65 14.66 13.30
C VAL A 230 29.89 16.03 13.95
N ASN A 231 30.70 16.09 15.01
CA ASN A 231 30.77 17.27 15.88
C ASN A 231 31.77 18.35 15.41
N ASP A 232 32.85 17.95 14.76
CA ASP A 232 34.01 18.83 14.55
C ASP A 232 34.04 19.56 13.21
N PHE A 233 33.24 19.09 12.23
CA PHE A 233 33.19 19.65 10.88
C PHE A 233 31.92 19.23 10.12
N ASP A 234 31.54 20.05 9.16
CA ASP A 234 30.42 19.73 8.24
C ASP A 234 30.85 18.70 7.21
N VAL A 235 30.17 17.55 7.19
CA VAL A 235 30.43 16.50 6.20
C VAL A 235 29.74 16.85 4.88
N MET A 236 30.56 17.02 3.83
CA MET A 236 30.06 17.21 2.47
C MET A 236 29.62 15.90 1.85
N LEU A 237 28.39 15.86 1.35
CA LEU A 237 27.79 14.68 0.72
C LEU A 237 27.63 14.89 -0.79
N PRO A 238 27.99 13.89 -1.61
CA PRO A 238 27.58 13.88 -3.01
C PRO A 238 26.08 13.67 -3.10
N VAL A 239 25.41 14.47 -3.92
CA VAL A 239 23.95 14.46 -4.09
C VAL A 239 23.60 14.28 -5.56
N VAL A 240 22.71 13.35 -5.83
CA VAL A 240 22.01 13.20 -7.11
C VAL A 240 20.62 13.83 -6.95
N LEU A 241 20.40 14.95 -7.61
CA LEU A 241 19.15 15.69 -7.56
C LEU A 241 18.29 15.38 -8.78
N LEU A 242 17.06 14.95 -8.51
CA LEU A 242 15.97 14.75 -9.45
C LEU A 242 14.98 15.91 -9.29
N PRO A 243 15.01 16.95 -10.14
CA PRO A 243 14.19 18.14 -9.95
C PRO A 243 12.74 17.92 -10.37
N ASP A 244 11.86 18.66 -9.71
CA ASP A 244 10.45 18.84 -10.12
C ASP A 244 9.68 17.52 -10.32
N LEU A 245 9.91 16.54 -9.44
CA LEU A 245 9.21 15.25 -9.51
C LEU A 245 7.83 15.32 -8.83
N GLU A 246 6.82 14.88 -9.57
CA GLU A 246 5.51 14.56 -9.01
C GLU A 246 5.59 13.38 -8.01
N VAL A 247 4.64 13.30 -7.09
CA VAL A 247 4.66 12.31 -6.00
C VAL A 247 4.77 10.88 -6.53
N GLN A 248 4.10 10.56 -7.62
CA GLN A 248 4.17 9.23 -8.26
C GLN A 248 5.58 8.86 -8.71
N GLU A 249 6.29 9.81 -9.35
CA GLU A 249 7.69 9.59 -9.77
C GLU A 249 8.64 9.54 -8.57
N GLN A 250 8.38 10.29 -7.50
CA GLN A 250 9.13 10.17 -6.24
C GLN A 250 9.00 8.75 -5.67
N VAL A 251 7.77 8.20 -5.59
CA VAL A 251 7.51 6.83 -5.13
C VAL A 251 8.16 5.80 -6.06
N PHE A 252 8.08 6.01 -7.38
CA PHE A 252 8.73 5.16 -8.37
C PHE A 252 10.25 5.10 -8.16
N HIS A 253 10.92 6.23 -8.07
CA HIS A 253 12.36 6.28 -7.87
C HIS A 253 12.77 5.71 -6.52
N PHE A 254 12.02 6.02 -5.44
CA PHE A 254 12.24 5.42 -4.13
C PHE A 254 12.21 3.89 -4.20
N TYR A 255 11.21 3.33 -4.87
CA TYR A 255 11.09 1.88 -5.02
C TYR A 255 12.24 1.28 -5.84
N VAL A 256 12.53 1.83 -7.02
CA VAL A 256 13.56 1.29 -7.93
C VAL A 256 14.93 1.30 -7.27
N VAL A 257 15.29 2.39 -6.59
CA VAL A 257 16.59 2.52 -5.92
C VAL A 257 16.72 1.55 -4.74
N ASN A 258 15.70 1.46 -3.90
CA ASN A 258 15.74 0.60 -2.71
C ASN A 258 15.60 -0.89 -3.06
N ASN A 259 14.86 -1.25 -4.11
CA ASN A 259 14.64 -2.66 -4.47
C ASN A 259 15.88 -3.35 -5.06
N LYS A 260 16.84 -2.59 -5.59
CA LYS A 260 18.11 -3.17 -6.13
C LYS A 260 19.15 -3.45 -5.06
N ALA A 261 19.19 -2.67 -3.98
CA ALA A 261 20.22 -2.79 -2.93
C ALA A 261 19.83 -3.80 -1.84
N THR A 262 18.64 -3.69 -1.32
CA THR A 262 18.01 -4.65 -0.39
C THR A 262 16.51 -4.58 -0.65
N PRO A 263 15.90 -5.61 -1.25
CA PRO A 263 14.50 -5.57 -1.61
C PRO A 263 13.61 -5.14 -0.43
N LEU A 264 12.79 -4.14 -0.64
CA LEU A 264 11.74 -3.78 0.30
C LEU A 264 10.82 -5.00 0.47
N SER A 265 10.39 -5.27 1.69
CA SER A 265 9.36 -6.28 1.87
C SER A 265 8.10 -5.84 1.10
N PRO A 266 7.32 -6.80 0.57
CA PRO A 266 6.05 -6.47 -0.09
C PRO A 266 5.12 -5.61 0.77
N THR A 267 5.17 -5.77 2.08
CA THR A 267 4.39 -4.97 3.03
C THR A 267 4.89 -3.52 3.08
N GLN A 268 6.20 -3.30 3.17
CA GLN A 268 6.79 -1.94 3.15
C GLN A 268 6.50 -1.20 1.85
N LEU A 269 6.61 -1.90 0.71
CA LEU A 269 6.27 -1.29 -0.58
C LEU A 269 4.82 -0.85 -0.63
N ARG A 270 3.90 -1.71 -0.20
CA ARG A 270 2.46 -1.38 -0.20
C ARG A 270 2.12 -0.27 0.77
N SER A 271 2.72 -0.30 1.96
CA SER A 271 2.59 0.77 2.93
C SER A 271 2.97 2.11 2.30
N THR A 272 4.14 2.18 1.66
CA THR A 272 4.60 3.38 0.96
C THR A 272 3.60 3.86 -0.10
N ILE A 273 3.15 2.94 -0.95
CA ILE A 273 2.20 3.26 -2.03
C ILE A 273 0.88 3.77 -1.46
N SER A 274 0.29 3.03 -0.51
CA SER A 274 -1.04 3.35 0.04
C SER A 274 -1.06 4.60 0.92
N THR A 275 0.07 4.99 1.51
CA THR A 275 0.16 6.18 2.35
C THR A 275 0.51 7.45 1.59
N SER A 276 1.03 7.31 0.37
CA SER A 276 1.56 8.44 -0.42
C SER A 276 0.71 8.80 -1.63
N LEU A 277 -0.07 7.83 -2.14
CA LEU A 277 -0.78 7.96 -3.41
C LEU A 277 -2.27 7.71 -3.25
N THR A 278 -3.06 8.43 -4.04
CA THR A 278 -4.49 8.17 -4.25
C THR A 278 -4.67 6.92 -5.10
N ASN A 279 -5.88 6.35 -5.11
CA ASN A 279 -6.19 5.15 -5.91
C ASN A 279 -5.90 5.34 -7.40
N HIS A 280 -6.18 6.53 -7.94
CA HIS A 280 -5.87 6.85 -9.35
C HIS A 280 -4.34 6.91 -9.60
N GLU A 281 -3.60 7.58 -8.74
CA GLU A 281 -2.15 7.70 -8.83
C GLU A 281 -1.45 6.34 -8.69
N ILE A 282 -2.03 5.41 -7.91
CA ILE A 282 -1.55 4.03 -7.78
C ILE A 282 -1.65 3.27 -9.10
N ASP A 283 -2.76 3.39 -9.82
CA ASP A 283 -2.92 2.74 -11.12
C ASP A 283 -1.90 3.25 -12.14
N ASP A 284 -1.61 4.55 -12.16
CA ASP A 284 -0.60 5.13 -13.05
C ASP A 284 0.83 4.72 -12.65
N LEU A 285 1.11 4.63 -11.34
CA LEU A 285 2.38 4.08 -10.85
C LEU A 285 2.59 2.64 -11.32
N TYR A 286 1.57 1.78 -11.28
CA TYR A 286 1.69 0.40 -11.76
C TYR A 286 1.91 0.31 -13.27
N LYS A 287 1.29 1.18 -14.07
CA LYS A 287 1.60 1.31 -15.51
C LYS A 287 3.07 1.69 -15.70
N ARG A 288 3.56 2.64 -14.91
CA ARG A 288 4.95 3.10 -14.92
C ARG A 288 5.94 1.98 -14.56
N PHE A 289 5.62 1.16 -13.54
CA PHE A 289 6.41 -0.03 -13.20
C PHE A 289 6.46 -1.04 -14.34
N ALA A 290 5.35 -1.33 -14.98
CA ALA A 290 5.29 -2.25 -16.11
C ALA A 290 6.15 -1.77 -17.29
N GLN A 291 6.08 -0.48 -17.63
CA GLN A 291 6.93 0.15 -18.66
C GLN A 291 8.43 0.07 -18.33
N ALA A 292 8.78 0.15 -17.06
CA ALA A 292 10.15 0.03 -16.58
C ALA A 292 10.62 -1.44 -16.40
N GLY A 293 9.79 -2.44 -16.74
CA GLY A 293 10.09 -3.85 -16.53
C GLY A 293 10.16 -4.27 -15.06
N VAL A 294 9.58 -3.48 -14.17
CA VAL A 294 9.51 -3.75 -12.73
C VAL A 294 8.26 -4.56 -12.43
N ARG A 295 8.44 -5.74 -11.81
CA ARG A 295 7.31 -6.59 -11.44
C ARG A 295 6.66 -6.11 -10.15
N ALA A 296 5.45 -5.57 -10.26
CA ALA A 296 4.66 -5.09 -9.12
C ALA A 296 3.20 -5.58 -9.16
N GLU A 297 2.90 -6.60 -9.97
CA GLU A 297 1.54 -7.12 -10.19
C GLU A 297 0.88 -7.59 -8.90
N ARG A 298 1.66 -8.18 -7.99
CA ARG A 298 1.16 -8.65 -6.70
C ARG A 298 0.49 -7.52 -5.89
N ALA A 299 1.19 -6.41 -5.76
CA ALA A 299 0.70 -5.28 -4.97
C ALA A 299 -0.53 -4.64 -5.63
N ARG A 300 -0.56 -4.57 -6.97
CA ARG A 300 -1.71 -4.09 -7.74
C ARG A 300 -2.96 -4.94 -7.50
N LEU A 301 -2.84 -6.26 -7.61
CA LEU A 301 -3.99 -7.16 -7.44
C LEU A 301 -4.65 -7.01 -6.08
N THR A 302 -3.86 -7.08 -5.01
CA THR A 302 -4.39 -6.98 -3.65
C THR A 302 -4.90 -5.58 -3.33
N HIS A 303 -4.26 -4.53 -3.87
CA HIS A 303 -4.77 -3.17 -3.76
C HIS A 303 -6.16 -3.04 -4.39
N ARG A 304 -6.32 -3.48 -5.66
CA ARG A 304 -7.61 -3.44 -6.35
C ARG A 304 -8.69 -4.23 -5.62
N MET A 305 -8.36 -5.43 -5.14
CA MET A 305 -9.30 -6.23 -4.34
C MET A 305 -9.79 -5.50 -3.10
N ASN A 306 -8.97 -4.65 -2.50
CA ASN A 306 -9.34 -3.88 -1.31
C ASN A 306 -10.06 -2.57 -1.63
N SER A 307 -9.70 -1.89 -2.73
CA SER A 307 -10.20 -0.55 -3.06
C SER A 307 -11.46 -0.55 -3.93
N ASP A 308 -11.66 -1.59 -4.78
CA ASP A 308 -12.80 -1.66 -5.67
C ASP A 308 -14.09 -1.95 -4.90
N ARG A 309 -15.07 -1.06 -4.95
CA ARG A 309 -16.37 -1.22 -4.27
C ARG A 309 -17.17 -2.47 -4.73
N GLY A 310 -16.95 -2.93 -5.93
CA GLY A 310 -17.52 -4.18 -6.44
C GLY A 310 -16.85 -5.45 -5.91
N SER A 311 -15.72 -5.32 -5.22
CA SER A 311 -15.01 -6.45 -4.64
C SER A 311 -15.73 -6.98 -3.39
N PRO A 312 -15.93 -8.30 -3.27
CA PRO A 312 -16.41 -8.89 -2.03
C PRO A 312 -15.40 -8.76 -0.86
N PHE A 313 -14.17 -8.34 -1.15
CA PHE A 313 -13.09 -8.14 -0.20
C PHE A 313 -12.78 -6.65 0.05
N HIS A 314 -13.68 -5.77 -0.38
CA HIS A 314 -13.53 -4.33 -0.20
C HIS A 314 -13.31 -3.99 1.29
N GLU A 315 -12.22 -3.26 1.58
CA GLU A 315 -11.79 -2.85 2.92
C GLU A 315 -11.52 -3.99 3.93
N LEU A 316 -11.43 -5.25 3.47
CA LEU A 316 -11.16 -6.38 4.36
C LEU A 316 -9.68 -6.81 4.38
N ILE A 317 -8.82 -6.27 3.49
CA ILE A 317 -7.43 -6.72 3.35
C ILE A 317 -6.50 -5.91 4.23
N ASP A 318 -5.90 -6.59 5.21
CA ASP A 318 -4.89 -6.03 6.10
C ASP A 318 -3.53 -5.93 5.40
N PHE A 319 -3.10 -4.70 5.16
CA PHE A 319 -1.77 -4.37 4.61
C PHE A 319 -0.70 -4.15 5.68
N GLY A 320 -1.03 -4.35 6.96
CA GLY A 320 -0.11 -4.12 8.06
C GLY A 320 0.12 -2.64 8.39
N LEU A 321 -0.84 -1.78 8.08
CA LEU A 321 -0.78 -0.33 8.33
C LEU A 321 -1.34 0.07 9.71
N GLY A 322 -1.72 -0.90 10.53
CA GLY A 322 -2.00 -0.74 11.96
C GLY A 322 -3.33 -0.08 12.36
N ALA A 323 -4.09 0.49 11.45
CA ALA A 323 -5.30 1.27 11.80
C ALA A 323 -6.57 0.78 11.11
N SER A 324 -6.58 -0.46 10.60
CA SER A 324 -7.73 -0.92 9.84
C SER A 324 -8.43 -2.09 10.55
N ASP A 325 -9.76 -2.09 10.46
CA ASP A 325 -10.58 -3.24 10.83
C ASP A 325 -10.40 -4.43 9.88
N ALA A 326 -9.56 -4.26 8.88
CA ALA A 326 -9.18 -5.28 7.93
C ALA A 326 -8.40 -6.41 8.62
N PHE A 327 -8.79 -7.64 8.32
CA PHE A 327 -8.24 -8.83 8.98
C PHE A 327 -7.72 -9.89 8.00
N LEU A 328 -8.07 -9.79 6.72
CA LEU A 328 -7.60 -10.71 5.70
C LEU A 328 -6.16 -10.40 5.35
N LYS A 329 -5.25 -11.27 5.73
CA LYS A 329 -3.83 -11.05 5.46
C LYS A 329 -3.56 -10.94 3.95
N GLU A 330 -2.85 -9.90 3.54
CA GLU A 330 -2.57 -9.61 2.12
C GLU A 330 -1.92 -10.78 1.37
N ASN A 331 -0.98 -11.47 2.00
CA ASN A 331 -0.32 -12.62 1.37
C ASN A 331 -1.27 -13.79 1.08
N VAL A 332 -2.35 -13.93 1.86
CA VAL A 332 -3.42 -14.91 1.62
C VAL A 332 -4.26 -14.44 0.43
N MET A 333 -4.65 -13.17 0.43
CA MET A 333 -5.47 -12.59 -0.64
C MET A 333 -4.74 -12.59 -1.98
N TYR A 334 -3.44 -12.37 -1.99
CA TYR A 334 -2.63 -12.56 -3.18
C TYR A 334 -2.68 -14.02 -3.69
N GLN A 335 -2.58 -15.02 -2.79
CA GLN A 335 -2.67 -16.43 -3.19
C GLN A 335 -4.06 -16.78 -3.77
N VAL A 336 -5.13 -16.22 -3.21
CA VAL A 336 -6.50 -16.33 -3.74
C VAL A 336 -6.58 -15.74 -5.14
N ALA A 337 -6.13 -14.49 -5.31
CA ALA A 337 -6.13 -13.82 -6.60
C ALA A 337 -5.26 -14.55 -7.62
N GLN A 338 -4.05 -14.91 -7.26
CA GLN A 338 -3.10 -15.58 -8.16
C GLN A 338 -3.65 -16.88 -8.72
N LYS A 339 -4.24 -17.73 -7.88
CA LYS A 339 -4.85 -19.00 -8.35
C LYS A 339 -5.94 -18.79 -9.39
N PHE A 340 -6.66 -17.67 -9.30
CA PHE A 340 -7.76 -17.35 -10.21
C PHE A 340 -7.30 -16.61 -11.46
N VAL A 341 -6.38 -15.64 -11.35
CA VAL A 341 -5.96 -14.81 -12.47
C VAL A 341 -4.84 -15.42 -13.30
N ASP A 342 -4.01 -16.29 -12.71
CA ASP A 342 -2.95 -16.97 -13.42
C ASP A 342 -3.45 -18.26 -14.09
N MET A 343 -3.14 -18.39 -15.39
CA MET A 343 -3.47 -19.61 -16.14
C MET A 343 -2.53 -20.75 -15.78
N SER A 344 -2.87 -21.52 -14.74
CA SER A 344 -2.13 -22.72 -14.40
C SER A 344 -2.37 -23.85 -15.41
N ARG A 345 -1.41 -24.77 -15.53
CA ARG A 345 -1.59 -25.96 -16.40
C ARG A 345 -2.81 -26.80 -16.02
N LYS A 346 -3.11 -26.89 -14.72
CA LYS A 346 -4.25 -27.65 -14.17
C LYS A 346 -5.59 -27.12 -14.70
N TYR A 347 -5.74 -25.78 -14.81
CA TYR A 347 -7.00 -25.14 -15.18
C TYR A 347 -7.04 -24.65 -16.63
N ARG A 348 -6.09 -25.08 -17.46
CA ARG A 348 -5.97 -24.63 -18.85
C ARG A 348 -7.25 -24.79 -19.67
N LEU A 349 -8.01 -25.87 -19.42
CA LEU A 349 -9.25 -26.16 -20.17
C LEU A 349 -10.36 -25.14 -19.93
N ILE A 350 -10.42 -24.53 -18.72
CA ILE A 350 -11.44 -23.54 -18.40
C ILE A 350 -11.01 -22.10 -18.75
N TYR A 351 -9.69 -21.85 -18.82
CA TYR A 351 -9.16 -20.52 -19.16
C TYR A 351 -8.89 -20.31 -20.65
N LYS A 352 -8.70 -21.38 -21.43
CA LYS A 352 -8.38 -21.34 -22.86
C LYS A 352 -9.36 -22.18 -23.66
N THR A 353 -10.54 -21.64 -23.86
CA THR A 353 -11.53 -22.20 -24.79
C THR A 353 -11.39 -21.50 -26.16
N PRO A 354 -11.96 -22.06 -27.26
CA PRO A 354 -11.93 -21.41 -28.57
C PRO A 354 -12.52 -19.99 -28.57
N THR A 355 -13.46 -19.72 -27.68
CA THR A 355 -14.17 -18.45 -27.53
C THR A 355 -13.67 -17.63 -26.35
N THR A 356 -12.54 -18.02 -25.75
CA THR A 356 -11.94 -17.28 -24.62
C THR A 356 -11.67 -15.83 -25.04
N PRO A 357 -12.18 -14.85 -24.28
CA PRO A 357 -11.92 -13.44 -24.55
C PRO A 357 -10.43 -13.13 -24.59
N THR A 358 -10.02 -12.19 -25.43
CA THR A 358 -8.62 -11.73 -25.56
C THR A 358 -8.04 -11.35 -24.21
N ALA A 359 -8.85 -10.74 -23.32
CA ALA A 359 -8.47 -10.37 -21.96
C ALA A 359 -8.01 -11.55 -21.08
N TRP A 360 -8.32 -12.81 -21.41
CA TRP A 360 -7.75 -13.99 -20.75
C TRP A 360 -6.35 -14.37 -21.26
N THR A 361 -6.00 -13.94 -22.46
CA THR A 361 -4.78 -14.32 -23.17
C THR A 361 -3.82 -13.15 -23.34
N ASP A 362 -4.33 -11.92 -23.36
CA ASP A 362 -3.57 -10.69 -23.55
C ASP A 362 -2.97 -10.19 -22.22
N ASP A 363 -1.75 -9.63 -22.30
CA ASP A 363 -1.04 -9.20 -21.10
C ASP A 363 -1.46 -7.82 -20.60
N GLN A 364 -2.06 -6.96 -21.43
CA GLN A 364 -2.37 -5.58 -21.05
C GLN A 364 -3.62 -5.42 -20.19
N ASP A 365 -4.72 -6.09 -20.55
CA ASP A 365 -6.01 -5.92 -19.85
C ASP A 365 -6.45 -7.17 -19.05
N ARG A 366 -5.62 -8.23 -19.07
CA ARG A 366 -5.96 -9.52 -18.46
C ARG A 366 -6.31 -9.44 -16.98
N TYR A 367 -5.57 -8.60 -16.23
CA TYR A 367 -5.75 -8.55 -14.78
C TYR A 367 -7.10 -7.94 -14.40
N ASP A 368 -7.51 -6.86 -15.03
CA ASP A 368 -8.76 -6.18 -14.72
C ASP A 368 -9.96 -7.06 -15.06
N TYR A 369 -9.95 -7.70 -16.23
CA TYR A 369 -11.00 -8.64 -16.62
C TYR A 369 -11.07 -9.84 -15.69
N ARG A 370 -9.94 -10.48 -15.41
CA ARG A 370 -9.89 -11.69 -14.55
C ARG A 370 -10.21 -11.35 -13.11
N LEU A 371 -9.81 -10.19 -12.63
CA LEU A 371 -10.13 -9.71 -11.32
C LEU A 371 -11.64 -9.48 -11.15
N GLN A 372 -12.30 -8.92 -12.17
CA GLN A 372 -13.76 -8.80 -12.18
C GLN A 372 -14.44 -10.19 -12.10
N LYS A 373 -13.94 -11.18 -12.81
CA LYS A 373 -14.45 -12.56 -12.71
C LYS A 373 -14.21 -13.17 -11.32
N LEU A 374 -13.09 -12.87 -10.68
CA LEU A 374 -12.85 -13.23 -9.28
C LEU A 374 -13.89 -12.61 -8.35
N TYR A 375 -14.29 -11.36 -8.58
CA TYR A 375 -15.31 -10.68 -7.77
C TYR A 375 -16.68 -11.36 -7.94
N VAL A 376 -17.08 -11.68 -9.16
CA VAL A 376 -18.31 -12.43 -9.41
C VAL A 376 -18.30 -13.80 -8.73
N PHE A 377 -17.19 -14.52 -8.84
CA PHE A 377 -17.01 -15.83 -8.23
C PHE A 377 -17.15 -15.79 -6.70
N TRP A 378 -16.41 -14.90 -6.03
CA TRP A 378 -16.47 -14.78 -4.58
C TRP A 378 -17.72 -14.05 -4.09
N GLY A 379 -18.29 -13.16 -4.88
CA GLY A 379 -19.61 -12.58 -4.64
C GLY A 379 -20.69 -13.63 -4.59
N ALA A 380 -20.69 -14.57 -5.55
CA ALA A 380 -21.61 -15.69 -5.53
C ALA A 380 -21.42 -16.63 -4.31
N ILE A 381 -20.17 -16.84 -3.86
CA ILE A 381 -19.91 -17.60 -2.62
C ILE A 381 -20.49 -16.88 -1.41
N ARG A 382 -20.27 -15.57 -1.31
CA ARG A 382 -20.86 -14.72 -0.24
C ARG A 382 -22.38 -14.82 -0.23
N ASP A 383 -23.01 -14.76 -1.41
CA ASP A 383 -24.46 -14.81 -1.54
C ASP A 383 -25.04 -16.19 -1.20
N VAL A 384 -24.26 -17.28 -1.36
CA VAL A 384 -24.63 -18.65 -0.93
C VAL A 384 -24.49 -18.80 0.58
N TYR A 385 -23.53 -18.15 1.20
CA TYR A 385 -23.19 -18.27 2.63
C TYR A 385 -23.23 -16.93 3.37
N PRO A 386 -24.37 -16.23 3.36
CA PRO A 386 -24.44 -14.87 3.90
C PRO A 386 -24.15 -14.80 5.41
N THR A 387 -24.69 -15.74 6.19
CA THR A 387 -24.49 -15.77 7.66
C THR A 387 -23.05 -16.08 8.02
N ALA A 388 -22.44 -17.05 7.34
CA ALA A 388 -21.04 -17.41 7.60
C ALA A 388 -20.09 -16.25 7.21
N TRP A 389 -20.40 -15.57 6.11
CA TRP A 389 -19.63 -14.42 5.64
C TRP A 389 -19.74 -13.24 6.60
N GLU A 390 -20.96 -12.84 6.94
CA GLU A 390 -21.22 -11.73 7.85
C GLU A 390 -20.62 -11.99 9.24
N THR A 391 -20.78 -13.21 9.77
CA THR A 391 -20.13 -13.61 11.04
C THR A 391 -18.62 -13.50 10.95
N ALA A 392 -18.00 -13.93 9.84
CA ALA A 392 -16.55 -13.86 9.67
C ALA A 392 -16.05 -12.41 9.56
N VAL A 393 -16.80 -11.52 8.93
CA VAL A 393 -16.46 -10.09 8.84
C VAL A 393 -16.59 -9.42 10.20
N ASN A 394 -17.71 -9.64 10.90
CA ASN A 394 -17.98 -9.01 12.20
C ASN A 394 -17.02 -9.49 13.29
N ALA A 395 -16.66 -10.77 13.29
CA ALA A 395 -15.70 -11.34 14.25
C ALA A 395 -14.23 -11.17 13.81
N LYS A 396 -13.96 -10.45 12.72
CA LYS A 396 -12.63 -10.29 12.11
C LYS A 396 -11.90 -11.63 11.92
N GLY A 397 -12.65 -12.65 11.55
CA GLY A 397 -12.18 -14.02 11.35
C GLY A 397 -13.33 -15.01 11.43
N GLY A 398 -13.20 -16.12 10.71
CA GLY A 398 -14.21 -17.19 10.67
C GLY A 398 -13.83 -18.22 9.65
N GLN A 399 -14.47 -19.38 9.73
CA GLN A 399 -14.06 -20.53 8.93
C GLN A 399 -14.07 -20.24 7.42
N ILE A 400 -15.08 -19.53 6.91
CA ILE A 400 -15.21 -19.28 5.46
C ILE A 400 -14.12 -18.35 4.92
N LEU A 401 -13.66 -17.37 5.71
CA LEU A 401 -12.61 -16.43 5.37
C LEU A 401 -11.23 -16.84 5.93
N TYR A 402 -11.15 -18.04 6.52
CA TYR A 402 -9.87 -18.61 6.93
C TYR A 402 -9.06 -19.06 5.70
N LYS A 403 -7.76 -18.85 5.69
CA LYS A 403 -6.85 -19.13 4.58
C LYS A 403 -7.09 -20.50 3.93
N ALA A 404 -7.11 -21.56 4.76
CA ALA A 404 -7.29 -22.90 4.25
C ALA A 404 -8.65 -23.09 3.57
N ALA A 405 -9.73 -22.52 4.14
CA ALA A 405 -11.05 -22.56 3.55
C ALA A 405 -11.12 -21.86 2.20
N MET A 406 -10.64 -20.64 2.14
CA MET A 406 -10.67 -19.84 0.92
C MET A 406 -9.93 -20.54 -0.23
N LEU A 407 -8.70 -20.99 0.01
CA LEU A 407 -7.88 -21.66 -1.00
C LEU A 407 -8.48 -23.01 -1.42
N THR A 408 -9.00 -23.79 -0.46
CA THR A 408 -9.57 -25.12 -0.73
C THR A 408 -10.91 -25.03 -1.43
N LEU A 409 -11.79 -24.11 -1.01
CA LEU A 409 -13.09 -23.90 -1.61
C LEU A 409 -12.96 -23.43 -3.08
N GLN A 410 -12.08 -22.45 -3.32
CA GLN A 410 -11.79 -21.99 -4.67
C GLN A 410 -11.21 -23.10 -5.54
N GLU A 411 -10.25 -23.87 -5.04
CA GLU A 411 -9.65 -24.99 -5.76
C GLU A 411 -10.70 -26.04 -6.11
N LYS A 412 -11.56 -26.40 -5.17
CA LYS A 412 -12.62 -27.36 -5.38
C LYS A 412 -13.59 -26.94 -6.49
N LEU A 413 -14.02 -25.68 -6.48
CA LEU A 413 -14.92 -25.17 -7.53
C LEU A 413 -14.25 -25.14 -8.91
N LEU A 414 -12.96 -24.73 -8.97
CA LEU A 414 -12.19 -24.78 -10.21
C LEU A 414 -12.00 -26.22 -10.71
N ASP A 415 -11.80 -27.20 -9.82
CA ASP A 415 -11.68 -28.62 -10.17
C ASP A 415 -13.00 -29.17 -10.77
N VAL A 416 -14.14 -28.77 -10.24
CA VAL A 416 -15.46 -29.11 -10.82
C VAL A 416 -15.58 -28.51 -12.22
N MET A 417 -15.20 -27.24 -12.43
CA MET A 417 -15.20 -26.64 -13.76
C MET A 417 -14.33 -27.41 -14.74
N VAL A 418 -13.11 -27.77 -14.34
CA VAL A 418 -12.20 -28.57 -15.21
C VAL A 418 -12.81 -29.90 -15.57
N THR A 419 -13.46 -30.57 -14.62
CA THR A 419 -14.07 -31.88 -14.83
C THR A 419 -15.27 -31.82 -15.78
N GLU A 420 -16.08 -30.76 -15.69
CA GLU A 420 -17.27 -30.60 -16.53
C GLU A 420 -16.97 -30.06 -17.96
N GLN A 421 -15.87 -29.31 -18.12
CA GLN A 421 -15.57 -28.61 -19.36
C GLN A 421 -15.46 -29.47 -20.60
N PRO A 422 -14.87 -30.68 -20.58
CA PRO A 422 -14.84 -31.54 -21.75
C PRO A 422 -16.24 -31.94 -22.26
N ALA A 423 -17.16 -32.25 -21.36
CA ALA A 423 -18.54 -32.60 -21.73
C ALA A 423 -19.29 -31.37 -22.27
N LYS A 424 -19.11 -30.19 -21.65
CA LYS A 424 -19.70 -28.94 -22.11
C LYS A 424 -19.17 -28.53 -23.48
N SER A 425 -17.86 -28.63 -23.71
CA SER A 425 -17.25 -28.34 -25.02
C SER A 425 -17.76 -29.26 -26.11
N ALA A 426 -17.96 -30.55 -25.83
CA ALA A 426 -18.56 -31.52 -26.76
C ALA A 426 -20.01 -31.18 -27.12
N GLN A 427 -20.73 -30.49 -26.25
CA GLN A 427 -22.11 -30.01 -26.46
C GLN A 427 -22.16 -28.58 -27.05
N GLY A 428 -20.99 -27.97 -27.37
CA GLY A 428 -20.93 -26.60 -27.85
C GLY A 428 -21.18 -25.55 -26.77
N THR A 429 -21.12 -25.91 -25.49
CA THR A 429 -21.34 -25.01 -24.36
C THR A 429 -19.99 -24.41 -23.92
N GLU A 430 -19.95 -23.10 -23.72
CA GLU A 430 -18.76 -22.39 -23.32
C GLU A 430 -18.47 -22.51 -21.82
N SER A 431 -17.24 -22.10 -21.44
CA SER A 431 -16.83 -22.02 -20.02
C SER A 431 -17.68 -21.00 -19.27
N PRO A 432 -18.17 -21.31 -18.06
CA PRO A 432 -18.90 -20.33 -17.24
C PRO A 432 -18.08 -19.09 -16.88
N LEU A 433 -16.74 -19.13 -17.00
CA LEU A 433 -15.89 -17.94 -16.81
C LEU A 433 -16.11 -16.81 -17.83
N LEU A 434 -16.74 -17.11 -18.96
CA LEU A 434 -16.94 -16.12 -20.04
C LEU A 434 -18.13 -15.18 -19.78
N ASP A 435 -19.08 -15.60 -18.94
CA ASP A 435 -20.28 -14.83 -18.60
C ASP A 435 -20.47 -14.75 -17.09
N ASP A 436 -20.80 -13.56 -16.57
CA ASP A 436 -20.92 -13.32 -15.13
C ASP A 436 -22.10 -14.06 -14.50
N GLU A 437 -23.25 -14.10 -15.17
CA GLU A 437 -24.44 -14.81 -14.70
C GLU A 437 -24.23 -16.34 -14.71
N ALA A 438 -23.60 -16.84 -15.78
CA ALA A 438 -23.24 -18.26 -15.90
C ALA A 438 -22.24 -18.66 -14.80
N LEU A 439 -21.26 -17.81 -14.51
CA LEU A 439 -20.28 -18.04 -13.44
C LEU A 439 -20.94 -18.06 -12.05
N ALA A 440 -21.76 -17.08 -11.75
CA ALA A 440 -22.48 -17.01 -10.47
C ALA A 440 -23.43 -18.20 -10.30
N THR A 441 -24.13 -18.59 -11.37
CA THR A 441 -25.03 -19.76 -11.38
C THR A 441 -24.26 -21.06 -11.20
N PHE A 442 -23.11 -21.22 -11.86
CA PHE A 442 -22.23 -22.36 -11.66
C PHE A 442 -21.82 -22.50 -10.19
N VAL A 443 -21.36 -21.41 -9.58
CA VAL A 443 -20.94 -21.41 -8.16
C VAL A 443 -22.09 -21.82 -7.25
N ARG A 444 -23.28 -21.22 -7.42
CA ARG A 444 -24.46 -21.57 -6.63
C ARG A 444 -24.82 -23.06 -6.76
N ASN A 445 -24.81 -23.60 -7.97
CA ASN A 445 -25.12 -25.00 -8.23
C ASN A 445 -24.09 -25.96 -7.65
N ALA A 446 -22.80 -25.66 -7.81
CA ALA A 446 -21.72 -26.48 -7.29
C ALA A 446 -21.69 -26.53 -5.73
N LEU A 447 -22.18 -25.48 -5.08
CA LEU A 447 -22.26 -25.38 -3.62
C LEU A 447 -23.61 -25.85 -3.05
N TYR A 448 -24.58 -26.15 -3.86
CA TYR A 448 -25.96 -26.48 -3.43
C TYR A 448 -26.04 -27.55 -2.32
N PHE A 449 -25.15 -28.54 -2.35
CA PHE A 449 -25.13 -29.62 -1.35
C PHE A 449 -24.10 -29.42 -0.24
N LEU A 450 -23.38 -28.28 -0.21
CA LEU A 450 -22.50 -27.92 0.90
C LEU A 450 -23.24 -26.88 1.76
N PRO A 451 -23.81 -27.28 2.90
CA PRO A 451 -24.62 -26.36 3.69
C PRO A 451 -23.79 -25.33 4.43
N GLU A 452 -24.39 -24.18 4.73
CA GLU A 452 -23.74 -23.08 5.44
C GLU A 452 -23.20 -23.46 6.82
N GLU A 453 -23.85 -24.42 7.49
CA GLU A 453 -23.39 -24.97 8.76
C GLU A 453 -21.98 -25.57 8.69
N PHE A 454 -21.50 -25.93 7.50
CA PHE A 454 -20.11 -26.37 7.33
C PHE A 454 -19.12 -25.27 7.77
N PHE A 455 -19.45 -24.00 7.54
CA PHE A 455 -18.62 -22.84 7.86
C PHE A 455 -19.00 -22.11 9.16
N THR A 456 -20.22 -22.27 9.66
CA THR A 456 -20.66 -21.65 10.93
C THR A 456 -20.41 -22.54 12.14
N ARG A 457 -20.22 -23.84 11.92
CA ARG A 457 -19.92 -24.79 12.97
C ARG A 457 -18.42 -24.82 13.29
N THR A 458 -18.06 -24.87 14.56
CA THR A 458 -16.64 -24.91 14.99
C THR A 458 -15.89 -26.11 14.42
N TRP A 459 -14.79 -25.88 13.77
CA TRP A 459 -13.85 -26.91 13.32
C TRP A 459 -12.93 -27.32 14.47
N MET A 460 -12.86 -28.64 14.73
CA MET A 460 -12.06 -29.19 15.81
C MET A 460 -10.61 -29.50 15.40
N LYS A 461 -10.34 -29.53 14.10
CA LYS A 461 -8.99 -29.79 13.55
C LYS A 461 -8.18 -28.51 13.40
N THR A 462 -6.93 -28.59 13.82
CA THR A 462 -5.93 -27.53 13.71
C THR A 462 -4.98 -27.78 12.52
N GLN A 463 -4.06 -26.84 12.22
CA GLN A 463 -3.04 -26.94 11.19
C GLN A 463 -3.58 -27.15 9.76
N LEU A 464 -4.79 -26.67 9.49
CA LEU A 464 -5.42 -26.77 8.17
C LEU A 464 -4.69 -25.93 7.08
N ASP A 465 -3.83 -24.98 7.46
CA ASP A 465 -3.05 -24.15 6.52
C ASP A 465 -1.91 -24.90 5.84
N THR A 466 -1.52 -26.07 6.33
CA THR A 466 -0.51 -26.92 5.71
C THR A 466 -1.06 -27.58 4.43
N SER A 467 -0.19 -28.11 3.58
CA SER A 467 -0.61 -28.84 2.37
C SER A 467 -1.51 -30.03 2.73
N ALA A 468 -1.10 -30.84 3.69
CA ALA A 468 -1.88 -31.99 4.18
C ALA A 468 -3.21 -31.55 4.82
N GLY A 469 -3.20 -30.43 5.57
CA GLY A 469 -4.41 -29.86 6.17
C GLY A 469 -5.44 -29.40 5.13
N ARG A 470 -4.99 -28.78 4.04
CA ARG A 470 -5.88 -28.37 2.95
C ARG A 470 -6.42 -29.58 2.15
N GLU A 471 -5.59 -30.60 1.93
CA GLU A 471 -6.05 -31.86 1.31
C GLU A 471 -7.11 -32.54 2.17
N PHE A 472 -6.89 -32.62 3.49
CA PHE A 472 -7.89 -33.09 4.44
C PHE A 472 -9.18 -32.27 4.35
N LEU A 473 -9.11 -30.94 4.36
CA LEU A 473 -10.28 -30.06 4.26
C LEU A 473 -11.03 -30.26 2.94
N TYR A 474 -10.31 -30.42 1.83
CA TYR A 474 -10.87 -30.73 0.51
C TYR A 474 -11.67 -32.04 0.55
N ASP A 475 -11.12 -33.09 1.17
CA ASP A 475 -11.81 -34.37 1.35
C ASP A 475 -13.07 -34.23 2.25
N GLN A 476 -13.00 -33.47 3.32
CA GLN A 476 -14.16 -33.23 4.20
C GLN A 476 -15.28 -32.46 3.47
N MET A 477 -14.95 -31.43 2.66
CA MET A 477 -15.92 -30.74 1.79
C MET A 477 -16.53 -31.71 0.77
N THR A 478 -15.71 -32.59 0.19
CA THR A 478 -16.20 -33.61 -0.76
C THR A 478 -17.19 -34.56 -0.10
N LYS A 479 -16.87 -35.05 1.09
CA LYS A 479 -17.76 -35.93 1.89
C LYS A 479 -19.06 -35.22 2.28
N ALA A 480 -18.99 -33.93 2.64
CA ALA A 480 -20.18 -33.15 2.94
C ALA A 480 -21.12 -33.03 1.75
N ILE A 481 -20.59 -32.74 0.54
CA ILE A 481 -21.36 -32.65 -0.70
C ILE A 481 -21.98 -34.02 -1.08
N GLN A 482 -21.19 -35.09 -1.02
CA GLN A 482 -21.68 -36.46 -1.31
C GLN A 482 -22.81 -36.90 -0.39
N LYS A 483 -22.75 -36.49 0.89
CA LYS A 483 -23.82 -36.73 1.85
C LYS A 483 -24.97 -35.71 1.76
N GLN A 484 -24.97 -34.84 0.77
CA GLN A 484 -25.99 -33.80 0.57
C GLN A 484 -26.19 -32.94 1.84
N GLY A 485 -25.13 -32.60 2.51
CA GLY A 485 -25.15 -31.83 3.76
C GLY A 485 -25.72 -32.56 4.98
N ARG A 486 -26.10 -33.85 4.84
CA ARG A 486 -26.65 -34.61 5.95
C ARG A 486 -25.53 -35.11 6.89
N ARG A 487 -25.82 -35.14 8.19
CA ARG A 487 -24.90 -35.66 9.24
C ARG A 487 -23.51 -35.03 9.20
N LEU A 488 -23.42 -33.73 9.13
CA LEU A 488 -22.14 -33.01 9.20
C LEU A 488 -21.31 -33.42 10.43
N GLY A 489 -21.97 -33.70 11.58
CA GLY A 489 -21.29 -34.14 12.81
C GLY A 489 -20.50 -35.44 12.67
N ASP A 490 -20.76 -36.25 11.63
CA ASP A 490 -20.00 -37.46 11.35
C ASP A 490 -18.68 -37.22 10.62
N LEU A 491 -18.44 -35.99 10.17
CA LEU A 491 -17.19 -35.62 9.50
C LEU A 491 -16.09 -35.45 10.57
N ASP A 492 -14.88 -35.90 10.22
CA ASP A 492 -13.74 -35.84 11.13
C ASP A 492 -13.28 -34.40 11.44
N LEU A 493 -13.69 -33.44 10.60
CA LEU A 493 -13.48 -32.01 10.80
C LEU A 493 -14.15 -31.50 12.11
N PHE A 494 -15.28 -32.08 12.49
CA PHE A 494 -16.10 -31.68 13.65
C PHE A 494 -15.94 -32.58 14.88
N LYS A 495 -15.06 -33.57 14.81
CA LYS A 495 -14.76 -34.47 15.92
C LYS A 495 -13.50 -34.01 16.65
N ALA A 496 -13.51 -34.04 17.99
CA ALA A 496 -12.38 -33.75 18.84
C ALA A 496 -11.22 -34.73 18.63
#